data_d7fb6e42500dcc7d1b0bab5621e54cf9
#
_entry.id   d7fb6e42500dcc7d1b0bab5621e54cf9
#
_cell.length_a   1.000
_cell.length_b   1.000
_cell.length_c   1.000
_cell.angle_alpha   90.00
_cell.angle_beta   90.00
_cell.angle_gamma   90.00
#
_symmetry.space_group_name_H-M   'P 1'
#
loop_
_entity.id
_entity.type
_entity.pdbx_description
1 polymer ?
#
loop_
_entity_poly.entity_id
_entity_poly.type
_entity_poly.pdbx_seq_one_letter_code
_entity_poly.pdbx_strand_id
1 'polypeptide(L)' 'MRYKLFVGPKVRALRQRRGWRLETCARELGISVSYLSQIEANQRPVTDRVLMGLIETFGAPVEMFEADDGQRLVADLREA' A
#
# COMPACT_ATOMS: atom_id res chain seq x y z
N MET A 1 -13.19 -3.89 -5.94
CA MET A 1 -12.96 -3.86 -4.52
C MET A 1 -13.97 -3.01 -3.82
N ARG A 2 -14.51 -3.51 -2.73
CA ARG A 2 -15.50 -2.83 -2.07
C ARG A 2 -15.09 -2.05 -0.92
N TYR A 3 -13.94 -2.31 -0.37
CA TYR A 3 -13.45 -1.64 0.81
C TYR A 3 -12.17 -0.92 0.47
N LYS A 4 -11.77 -0.03 1.33
CA LYS A 4 -10.55 0.72 1.12
C LYS A 4 -9.39 -0.04 1.73
N LEU A 5 -8.28 -0.06 1.03
CA LEU A 5 -7.11 -0.78 1.46
C LEU A 5 -6.03 0.20 1.87
N PHE A 6 -5.74 0.23 3.15
CA PHE A 6 -4.70 1.11 3.69
C PHE A 6 -3.48 0.28 4.04
N VAL A 7 -2.41 0.46 3.33
CA VAL A 7 -1.20 -0.33 3.53
C VAL A 7 0.03 0.54 3.65
N GLY A 8 -0.15 1.74 4.21
CA GLY A 8 0.93 2.71 4.30
C GLY A 8 2.21 2.19 4.91
N PRO A 9 2.16 1.60 6.12
CA PRO A 9 3.39 1.10 6.73
C PRO A 9 4.08 0.02 5.93
N LYS A 10 3.32 -0.81 5.22
CA LYS A 10 3.92 -1.84 4.38
C LYS A 10 4.62 -1.23 3.19
N VAL A 11 4.01 -0.21 2.58
CA VAL A 11 4.60 0.46 1.44
C VAL A 11 5.88 1.16 1.88
N ARG A 12 5.85 1.82 3.02
CA ARG A 12 7.02 2.49 3.54
C ARG A 12 8.15 1.49 3.78
N ALA A 13 7.83 0.35 4.38
CA ALA A 13 8.84 -0.66 4.66
C ALA A 13 9.47 -1.19 3.37
N LEU A 14 8.65 -1.43 2.36
CA LEU A 14 9.17 -1.90 1.08
C LEU A 14 10.09 -0.87 0.45
N ARG A 15 9.68 0.40 0.50
CA ARG A 15 10.48 1.49 -0.04
C ARG A 15 11.83 1.58 0.68
N GLN A 16 11.78 1.52 2.01
CA GLN A 16 12.99 1.65 2.80
C GLN A 16 13.95 0.48 2.59
N ARG A 17 13.40 -0.69 2.35
CA ARG A 17 14.24 -1.84 2.07
C ARG A 17 15.01 -1.70 0.78
N ARG A 18 14.46 -0.95 -0.18
CA ARG A 18 15.14 -0.66 -1.42
C ARG A 18 16.08 0.52 -1.29
N GLY A 19 16.03 1.23 -0.18
CA GLY A 19 16.83 2.44 0.02
C GLY A 19 16.36 3.58 -0.85
N TRP A 20 15.10 3.58 -1.22
CA TRP A 20 14.56 4.60 -2.12
C TRP A 20 14.00 5.79 -1.37
N ARG A 21 14.17 6.97 -1.95
CA ARG A 21 13.52 8.15 -1.47
C ARG A 21 12.10 8.15 -1.99
N LEU A 22 11.26 8.99 -1.41
CA LEU A 22 9.88 9.11 -1.88
C LEU A 22 9.80 9.41 -3.36
N GLU A 23 10.64 10.31 -3.85
CA GLU A 23 10.61 10.68 -5.27
C GLU A 23 10.89 9.48 -6.16
N THR A 24 11.88 8.70 -5.79
CA THR A 24 12.24 7.55 -6.59
C THR A 24 11.09 6.55 -6.62
N CYS A 25 10.54 6.26 -5.45
CA CYS A 25 9.46 5.30 -5.36
C CYS A 25 8.23 5.76 -6.13
N ALA A 26 7.88 7.04 -5.99
CA ALA A 26 6.73 7.58 -6.70
C ALA A 26 6.91 7.45 -8.20
N ARG A 27 8.11 7.73 -8.67
CA ARG A 27 8.40 7.61 -10.10
C ARG A 27 8.27 6.16 -10.56
N GLU A 28 8.77 5.23 -9.78
CA GLU A 28 8.70 3.82 -10.15
C GLU A 28 7.25 3.34 -10.15
N LEU A 29 6.41 3.91 -9.31
CA LEU A 29 5.01 3.52 -9.26
C LEU A 29 4.14 4.33 -10.22
N GLY A 30 4.69 5.37 -10.82
CA GLY A 30 3.93 6.20 -11.75
C GLY A 30 2.92 7.11 -11.07
N ILE A 31 3.21 7.54 -9.85
CA ILE A 31 2.30 8.42 -9.09
C ILE A 31 3.08 9.62 -8.57
N SER A 32 2.37 10.61 -8.08
CA SER A 32 3.03 11.81 -7.55
C SER A 32 3.62 11.53 -6.17
N VAL A 33 4.59 12.31 -5.79
CA VAL A 33 5.21 12.20 -4.47
C VAL A 33 4.17 12.49 -3.40
N SER A 34 3.33 13.47 -3.61
CA SER A 34 2.29 13.80 -2.66
C SER A 34 1.34 12.63 -2.43
N TYR A 35 0.93 11.99 -3.50
CA TYR A 35 0.04 10.87 -3.41
C TYR A 35 0.70 9.72 -2.63
N LEU A 36 1.96 9.43 -2.97
CA LEU A 36 2.67 8.37 -2.27
C LEU A 36 2.81 8.68 -0.79
N SER A 37 3.13 9.92 -0.47
CA SER A 37 3.26 10.34 0.91
C SER A 37 1.95 10.13 1.68
N GLN A 38 0.84 10.44 1.06
CA GLN A 38 -0.46 10.25 1.69
C GLN A 38 -0.79 8.78 1.86
N ILE A 39 -0.38 7.95 0.91
CA ILE A 39 -0.59 6.51 1.03
C ILE A 39 0.22 5.96 2.20
N GLU A 40 1.48 6.37 2.32
CA GLU A 40 2.34 5.89 3.40
C GLU A 40 1.85 6.33 4.77
N ALA A 41 1.18 7.46 4.83
CA ALA A 41 0.63 7.96 6.08
C ALA A 41 -0.77 7.43 6.37
N ASN A 42 -1.26 6.53 5.54
CA ASN A 42 -2.61 5.98 5.64
C ASN A 42 -3.69 7.05 5.53
N GLN A 43 -3.39 8.13 4.84
CA GLN A 43 -4.38 9.17 4.60
C GLN A 43 -5.17 8.88 3.35
N ARG A 44 -4.67 7.99 2.52
CA ARG A 44 -5.37 7.58 1.32
C ARG A 44 -5.22 6.09 1.13
N PRO A 45 -6.27 5.43 0.67
CA PRO A 45 -6.16 4.01 0.35
C PRO A 45 -5.46 3.85 -1.00
N VAL A 46 -4.97 2.66 -1.28
CA VAL A 46 -4.42 2.39 -2.60
C VAL A 46 -5.55 1.97 -3.51
N THR A 47 -5.43 2.33 -4.78
CA THR A 47 -6.37 1.86 -5.79
C THR A 47 -5.84 0.54 -6.33
N ASP A 48 -6.67 -0.16 -7.08
CA ASP A 48 -6.25 -1.42 -7.70
C ASP A 48 -5.03 -1.20 -8.58
N ARG A 49 -5.00 -0.09 -9.28
CA ARG A 49 -3.89 0.22 -10.17
C ARG A 49 -2.59 0.40 -9.39
N VAL A 50 -2.65 1.12 -8.27
CA VAL A 50 -1.47 1.33 -7.45
C VAL A 50 -1.04 0.01 -6.81
N LEU A 51 -2.01 -0.79 -6.38
CA LEU A 51 -1.70 -2.08 -5.79
C LEU A 51 -0.96 -2.96 -6.79
N MET A 52 -1.41 -3.00 -8.02
CA MET A 52 -0.71 -3.76 -9.04
C MET A 52 0.70 -3.25 -9.26
N GLY A 53 0.87 -1.94 -9.23
CA GLY A 53 2.19 -1.34 -9.36
C GLY A 53 3.11 -1.74 -8.22
N LEU A 54 2.57 -1.83 -7.02
CA LEU A 54 3.36 -2.25 -5.86
C LEU A 54 3.80 -3.69 -6.02
N ILE A 55 2.89 -4.55 -6.45
CA ILE A 55 3.20 -5.95 -6.64
C ILE A 55 4.29 -6.10 -7.70
N GLU A 56 4.17 -5.41 -8.80
CA GLU A 56 5.14 -5.50 -9.87
C GLU A 56 6.49 -4.89 -9.52
N THR A 57 6.45 -3.73 -8.90
CA THR A 57 7.67 -3.01 -8.59
C THR A 57 8.49 -3.68 -7.50
N PHE A 58 7.83 -4.19 -6.48
CA PHE A 58 8.53 -4.78 -5.36
C PHE A 58 8.53 -6.30 -5.39
N GLY A 59 7.81 -6.89 -6.29
CA GLY A 59 7.73 -8.35 -6.36
C GLY A 59 7.03 -8.93 -5.16
N ALA A 60 6.19 -8.15 -4.50
CA ALA A 60 5.51 -8.62 -3.29
C ALA A 60 4.23 -9.34 -3.68
N PRO A 61 3.87 -10.38 -2.95
CA PRO A 61 2.63 -11.08 -3.25
C PRO A 61 1.43 -10.25 -2.79
N VAL A 62 0.34 -10.38 -3.50
CA VAL A 62 -0.85 -9.61 -3.16
C VAL A 62 -1.34 -9.95 -1.76
N GLU A 63 -1.11 -11.16 -1.32
CA GLU A 63 -1.52 -11.60 0.00
C GLU A 63 -0.90 -10.78 1.11
N MET A 64 0.27 -10.23 0.86
CA MET A 64 0.94 -9.42 1.84
C MET A 64 0.07 -8.23 2.22
N PHE A 65 -0.62 -7.65 1.26
CA PHE A 65 -1.46 -6.49 1.50
C PHE A 65 -2.85 -6.89 1.95
N GLU A 66 -3.39 -7.92 1.36
CA GLU A 66 -4.74 -8.33 1.68
C GLU A 66 -4.88 -8.92 3.06
N ALA A 67 -3.89 -9.64 3.50
CA ALA A 67 -3.96 -10.27 4.81
C ALA A 67 -4.08 -9.23 5.91
N ASP A 68 -3.32 -8.16 5.75
CA ASP A 68 -3.36 -7.13 6.75
C ASP A 68 -4.72 -6.45 6.78
N ASP A 69 -5.25 -6.18 5.63
CA ASP A 69 -6.53 -5.55 5.55
C ASP A 69 -7.61 -6.47 6.07
N GLY A 70 -7.51 -7.72 5.75
CA GLY A 70 -8.47 -8.69 6.20
C GLY A 70 -8.52 -8.79 7.69
N GLN A 71 -7.39 -8.74 8.33
CA GLN A 71 -7.36 -8.79 9.74
C GLN A 71 -8.14 -7.68 10.34
N ARG A 72 -7.96 -6.52 9.85
CA ARG A 72 -8.61 -5.41 10.40
C ARG A 72 -10.08 -5.48 10.23
N LEU A 73 -10.50 -5.88 9.06
CA LEU A 73 -11.88 -5.96 8.81
C LEU A 73 -12.57 -6.94 9.68
N VAL A 74 -11.96 -8.05 9.82
CA VAL A 74 -12.57 -9.05 10.62
C VAL A 74 -12.70 -8.63 12.02
N ALA A 75 -11.72 -8.01 12.50
CA ALA A 75 -11.76 -7.59 13.85
C ALA A 75 -12.90 -6.68 14.04
N ASP A 76 -13.22 -5.93 13.08
CA ASP A 76 -14.26 -5.07 13.24
C ASP A 76 -15.54 -5.63 13.17
N LEU A 77 -15.68 -6.43 12.42
CA LEU A 77 -16.90 -6.89 12.18
C LEU A 77 -17.50 -7.78 13.06
N ARG A 78 -17.21 -8.23 13.24
CA ARG A 78 -17.86 -8.98 13.76
C ARG A 78 -18.06 -9.22 14.66
N GLU A 79 -17.76 -8.93 14.60
CA GLU A 79 -17.95 -9.13 15.18
C GLU A 79 -18.60 -9.05 15.52
N ALA A 80 -18.67 -8.91 15.40
CA ALA A 80 -19.39 -8.82 15.67
C ALA A 80 -19.95 -9.22 15.79
#